data_389faba78a2b32b3a5633402637826e8
#
_entry.id   389faba78a2b32b3a5633402637826e8
#
_cell.length_a   1.000
_cell.length_b   1.000
_cell.length_c   1.000
_cell.angle_alpha   90.00
_cell.angle_beta   90.00
_cell.angle_gamma   90.00
#
_symmetry.space_group_name_H-M   'P 1'
#
loop_
_entity.id
_entity.type
_entity.pdbx_description
1 polymer ?
#
loop_
_entity_poly.entity_id
_entity_poly.type
_entity_poly.pdbx_seq_one_letter_code
_entity_poly.pdbx_strand_id
1 'polypeptide(L)'
;MKRIGLVATLLLCAAPASADLLGFSVGATVGGARVEYEGNDDYGVEYGINGSYHINDMFSINAGVVQGSADVDARGGNAKNEIDYTAFPLTLRADLPLVIGSVYGKLGTNYYDYDIDRSGVPRESDDGWGFAGGAGVVFTMLPFIDLSLNYEYRDMGDVTNNSILFGISAGL
;
A
#
# COMPACT_ATOMS: atom_id res chain seq x y z
N MET A 1 17.16 6.58 -15.50
CA MET A 1 15.87 7.27 -15.49
C MET A 1 15.13 7.00 -16.80
N LYS A 2 14.04 6.29 -16.82
CA LYS A 2 13.12 5.89 -17.91
C LYS A 2 13.01 4.38 -18.08
N ARG A 3 12.25 3.68 -17.22
CA ARG A 3 11.72 2.33 -17.55
C ARG A 3 10.56 1.85 -16.66
N ILE A 4 9.96 2.70 -15.81
CA ILE A 4 8.88 2.28 -14.88
C ILE A 4 7.46 2.54 -15.42
N GLY A 5 7.32 3.27 -16.54
CA GLY A 5 5.99 3.66 -17.08
C GLY A 5 5.20 2.58 -17.84
N LEU A 6 5.71 1.37 -18.00
CA LEU A 6 5.08 0.41 -18.94
C LEU A 6 4.32 -0.75 -18.27
N VAL A 7 4.44 -0.96 -16.98
CA VAL A 7 3.80 -2.11 -16.31
C VAL A 7 2.37 -1.80 -15.83
N ALA A 8 2.06 -0.56 -15.55
CA ALA A 8 0.74 -0.17 -15.05
C ALA A 8 -0.38 -0.23 -16.11
N THR A 9 -0.05 -0.20 -17.39
CA THR A 9 -1.04 -0.11 -18.48
C THR A 9 -1.57 -1.48 -18.96
N LEU A 10 -0.93 -2.58 -18.60
CA LEU A 10 -1.28 -3.90 -19.12
C LEU A 10 -2.29 -4.68 -18.25
N LEU A 11 -2.52 -4.28 -17.01
CA LEU A 11 -3.44 -4.96 -16.09
C LEU A 11 -4.90 -4.48 -16.18
N LEU A 12 -5.16 -3.37 -16.83
CA LEU A 12 -6.52 -2.80 -16.98
C LEU A 12 -7.33 -3.39 -18.13
N CYS A 13 -6.76 -4.24 -18.98
CA CYS A 13 -7.43 -4.74 -20.18
C CYS A 13 -7.95 -6.18 -20.09
N ALA A 14 -7.87 -6.84 -18.95
CA ALA A 14 -8.32 -8.22 -18.79
C ALA A 14 -9.42 -8.34 -17.74
N ALA A 15 -10.50 -7.57 -17.87
CA ALA A 15 -11.74 -7.86 -17.16
C ALA A 15 -12.71 -8.58 -18.12
N PRO A 16 -12.80 -9.91 -18.12
CA PRO A 16 -13.99 -10.56 -18.65
C PRO A 16 -15.08 -10.36 -17.61
N ALA A 17 -16.20 -9.83 -18.08
CA ALA A 17 -17.45 -9.77 -17.36
C ALA A 17 -17.89 -11.19 -16.95
N SER A 18 -17.59 -11.56 -15.73
CA SER A 18 -18.13 -12.73 -15.04
C SER A 18 -18.09 -12.42 -13.56
N ALA A 19 -19.04 -11.59 -13.12
CA ALA A 19 -19.38 -11.49 -11.72
C ALA A 19 -19.65 -12.88 -11.17
N ASP A 20 -19.06 -13.18 -10.02
CA ASP A 20 -19.29 -14.39 -9.23
C ASP A 20 -18.41 -15.62 -9.49
N LEU A 21 -17.30 -15.52 -10.19
CA LEU A 21 -16.37 -16.63 -10.27
C LEU A 21 -15.14 -16.33 -9.39
N LEU A 22 -15.11 -16.88 -8.17
CA LEU A 22 -13.91 -17.16 -7.38
C LEU A 22 -13.55 -16.21 -6.21
N GLY A 23 -14.34 -15.23 -5.82
CA GLY A 23 -14.04 -14.44 -4.64
C GLY A 23 -12.75 -13.59 -4.75
N PHE A 24 -12.34 -13.21 -5.96
CA PHE A 24 -11.22 -12.32 -6.22
C PHE A 24 -11.68 -10.89 -6.41
N SER A 25 -10.87 -9.96 -5.92
CA SER A 25 -10.99 -8.55 -6.25
C SER A 25 -9.61 -7.94 -6.55
N VAL A 26 -9.61 -6.88 -7.35
CA VAL A 26 -8.41 -6.09 -7.64
C VAL A 26 -8.68 -4.63 -7.31
N GLY A 27 -7.67 -3.94 -6.83
CA GLY A 27 -7.81 -2.54 -6.43
C GLY A 27 -6.56 -1.73 -6.66
N ALA A 28 -6.75 -0.41 -6.56
CA ALA A 28 -5.68 0.57 -6.56
C ALA A 28 -5.87 1.53 -5.39
N THR A 29 -4.78 2.00 -4.83
CA THR A 29 -4.76 2.94 -3.71
C THR A 29 -3.82 4.11 -4.00
N VAL A 30 -4.15 5.29 -3.44
CA VAL A 30 -3.30 6.48 -3.48
C VAL A 30 -3.55 7.32 -2.23
N GLY A 31 -2.51 7.95 -1.71
CA GLY A 31 -2.65 8.83 -0.55
C GLY A 31 -1.36 9.41 -0.04
N GLY A 32 -1.40 9.87 1.20
CA GLY A 32 -0.26 10.41 1.92
C GLY A 32 0.34 9.38 2.86
N ALA A 33 1.66 9.38 2.94
CA ALA A 33 2.44 8.56 3.84
C ALA A 33 3.27 9.47 4.76
N ARG A 34 3.32 9.16 6.05
CA ARG A 34 4.30 9.68 6.99
C ARG A 34 5.41 8.65 7.12
N VAL A 35 6.57 9.01 6.65
CA VAL A 35 7.77 8.17 6.69
C VAL A 35 8.66 8.66 7.81
N GLU A 36 9.05 7.77 8.72
CA GLU A 36 9.96 8.05 9.84
C GLU A 36 11.26 7.29 9.63
N TYR A 37 12.37 8.01 9.72
CA TYR A 37 13.72 7.49 9.62
C TYR A 37 14.64 8.18 10.65
N GLU A 38 15.39 7.40 11.45
CA GLU A 38 16.30 7.91 12.51
C GLU A 38 15.65 8.91 13.50
N GLY A 39 14.33 8.79 13.74
CA GLY A 39 13.57 9.66 14.63
C GLY A 39 13.18 11.02 14.04
N ASN A 40 13.37 11.21 12.76
CA ASN A 40 12.81 12.33 11.99
C ASN A 40 11.70 11.78 11.09
N ASP A 41 10.65 12.56 10.91
CA ASP A 41 9.53 12.20 10.06
C ASP A 41 9.19 13.29 9.06
N ASP A 42 8.71 12.90 7.90
CA ASP A 42 8.15 13.81 6.91
C ASP A 42 7.03 13.12 6.11
N TYR A 43 6.35 13.91 5.31
CA TYR A 43 5.21 13.44 4.54
C TYR A 43 5.60 13.22 3.09
N GLY A 44 5.12 12.10 2.55
CA GLY A 44 5.30 11.71 1.17
C GLY A 44 4.00 11.28 0.52
N VAL A 45 4.12 10.84 -0.71
CA VAL A 45 3.01 10.28 -1.49
C VAL A 45 3.22 8.78 -1.64
N GLU A 46 2.13 8.04 -1.52
CA GLU A 46 2.10 6.59 -1.67
C GLU A 46 1.00 6.19 -2.64
N TYR A 47 1.28 5.19 -3.47
CA TYR A 47 0.30 4.57 -4.36
C TYR A 47 0.58 3.08 -4.49
N GLY A 48 -0.45 2.31 -4.80
CA GLY A 48 -0.31 0.87 -4.93
C GLY A 48 -1.42 0.21 -5.71
N ILE A 49 -1.18 -1.06 -6.01
CA ILE A 49 -2.17 -1.99 -6.56
C ILE A 49 -2.23 -3.21 -5.66
N ASN A 50 -3.40 -3.77 -5.50
CA ASN A 50 -3.61 -4.94 -4.67
C ASN A 50 -4.61 -5.90 -5.29
N GLY A 51 -4.45 -7.17 -4.96
CA GLY A 51 -5.42 -8.22 -5.18
C GLY A 51 -5.87 -8.81 -3.86
N SER A 52 -7.13 -9.23 -3.79
CA SER A 52 -7.69 -9.89 -2.62
C SER A 52 -8.37 -11.18 -3.03
N TYR A 53 -8.20 -12.20 -2.22
CA TYR A 53 -8.94 -13.46 -2.31
C TYR A 53 -9.84 -13.61 -1.08
N HIS A 54 -11.15 -13.60 -1.30
CA HIS A 54 -12.15 -13.75 -0.23
C HIS A 54 -12.35 -15.23 0.08
N ILE A 55 -11.94 -15.63 1.30
CA ILE A 55 -12.16 -16.99 1.82
C ILE A 55 -13.64 -17.18 2.16
N ASN A 56 -14.24 -16.12 2.70
CA ASN A 56 -15.67 -16.01 3.02
C ASN A 56 -16.03 -14.51 3.20
N ASP A 57 -17.28 -14.23 3.59
CA ASP A 57 -17.79 -12.86 3.76
C ASP A 57 -17.04 -12.03 4.83
N MET A 58 -16.26 -12.68 5.69
CA MET A 58 -15.56 -12.02 6.81
C MET A 58 -14.04 -12.03 6.66
N PHE A 59 -13.46 -12.96 5.89
CA PHE A 59 -12.01 -13.12 5.82
C PHE A 59 -11.51 -13.13 4.38
N SER A 60 -10.43 -12.39 4.15
CA SER A 60 -9.72 -12.37 2.87
C SER A 60 -8.21 -12.33 3.06
N ILE A 61 -7.49 -12.83 2.06
CA ILE A 61 -6.03 -12.68 1.93
C ILE A 61 -5.79 -11.58 0.92
N ASN A 62 -4.95 -10.61 1.27
CA ASN A 62 -4.60 -9.49 0.41
C ASN A 62 -3.11 -9.51 0.11
N ALA A 63 -2.77 -9.31 -1.15
CA ALA A 63 -1.39 -9.12 -1.60
C ALA A 63 -1.32 -7.93 -2.54
N GLY A 64 -0.20 -7.21 -2.55
CA GLY A 64 -0.08 -6.01 -3.38
C GLY A 64 1.35 -5.56 -3.62
N VAL A 65 1.46 -4.48 -4.36
CA VAL A 65 2.69 -3.71 -4.55
C VAL A 65 2.38 -2.26 -4.22
N VAL A 66 3.19 -1.68 -3.39
CA VAL A 66 3.07 -0.30 -2.95
C VAL A 66 4.38 0.41 -3.24
N GLN A 67 4.30 1.62 -3.75
CA GLN A 67 5.44 2.49 -3.97
C GLN A 67 5.17 3.84 -3.31
N GLY A 68 6.21 4.42 -2.72
CA GLY A 68 6.13 5.73 -2.13
C GLY A 68 7.46 6.45 -2.15
N SER A 69 7.40 7.75 -1.98
CA SER A 69 8.56 8.61 -1.83
C SER A 69 8.30 9.70 -0.80
N ALA A 70 9.33 10.03 -0.01
CA ALA A 70 9.29 11.11 0.97
C ALA A 70 10.65 11.81 1.07
N ASP A 71 10.62 13.12 1.32
CA ASP A 71 11.81 13.92 1.58
C ASP A 71 11.95 14.14 3.09
N VAL A 72 12.79 13.35 3.77
CA VAL A 72 12.97 13.44 5.22
C VAL A 72 14.17 14.31 5.57
N ASP A 73 13.99 15.27 6.49
CA ASP A 73 15.07 16.14 6.93
C ASP A 73 16.23 15.36 7.59
N ALA A 74 17.47 15.62 7.14
CA ALA A 74 18.65 15.01 7.73
C ALA A 74 18.93 15.58 9.11
N ARG A 75 19.30 14.71 10.07
CA ARG A 75 19.58 15.07 11.44
C ARG A 75 20.73 16.11 11.53
N GLY A 76 20.38 17.37 11.79
CA GLY A 76 21.34 18.45 12.09
C GLY A 76 21.81 19.33 10.92
N GLY A 77 21.12 19.32 9.77
CA GLY A 77 21.50 20.15 8.62
C GLY A 77 20.34 20.53 7.70
N ASN A 78 20.62 21.43 6.76
CA ASN A 78 19.69 21.81 5.68
C ASN A 78 19.65 20.79 4.53
N ALA A 79 20.16 19.57 4.74
CA ALA A 79 20.12 18.51 3.74
C ALA A 79 18.85 17.66 3.91
N LYS A 80 18.25 17.27 2.81
CA LYS A 80 17.12 16.31 2.77
C LYS A 80 17.61 14.94 2.33
N ASN A 81 17.05 13.91 2.93
CA ASN A 81 17.18 12.53 2.50
C ASN A 81 15.94 12.20 1.66
N GLU A 82 16.11 11.93 0.38
CA GLU A 82 15.05 11.41 -0.46
C GLU A 82 14.98 9.89 -0.21
N ILE A 83 13.83 9.43 0.26
CA ILE A 83 13.57 8.02 0.53
C ILE A 83 12.55 7.53 -0.47
N ASP A 84 12.98 6.62 -1.36
CA ASP A 84 12.11 5.89 -2.28
C ASP A 84 11.97 4.47 -1.77
N TYR A 85 10.75 3.96 -1.70
CA TYR A 85 10.52 2.59 -1.27
C TYR A 85 9.51 1.85 -2.14
N THR A 86 9.69 0.54 -2.20
CA THR A 86 8.73 -0.42 -2.76
C THR A 86 8.46 -1.48 -1.71
N ALA A 87 7.18 -1.75 -1.43
CA ALA A 87 6.77 -2.76 -0.48
C ALA A 87 5.78 -3.75 -1.14
N PHE A 88 5.88 -5.01 -0.70
CA PHE A 88 5.04 -6.12 -1.15
C PHE A 88 4.29 -6.68 0.06
N PRO A 89 3.19 -6.06 0.51
CA PRO A 89 2.41 -6.53 1.65
C PRO A 89 1.66 -7.82 1.30
N LEU A 90 1.65 -8.75 2.29
CA LEU A 90 0.82 -9.93 2.32
C LEU A 90 0.10 -9.98 3.66
N THR A 91 -1.22 -9.81 3.66
CA THR A 91 -2.01 -9.64 4.88
C THR A 91 -3.26 -10.51 4.89
N LEU A 92 -3.65 -10.96 6.07
CA LEU A 92 -4.97 -11.49 6.36
C LEU A 92 -5.86 -10.33 6.83
N ARG A 93 -7.01 -10.19 6.21
CA ARG A 93 -8.00 -9.16 6.51
C ARG A 93 -9.25 -9.80 7.09
N ALA A 94 -9.81 -9.15 8.11
CA ALA A 94 -11.10 -9.48 8.70
C ALA A 94 -12.06 -8.30 8.54
N ASP A 95 -13.22 -8.56 7.93
CA ASP A 95 -14.27 -7.58 7.66
C ASP A 95 -15.43 -7.76 8.60
N LEU A 96 -15.96 -6.63 9.09
CA LEU A 96 -17.26 -6.54 9.75
C LEU A 96 -18.24 -5.86 8.80
N PRO A 97 -19.17 -6.62 8.20
CA PRO A 97 -20.11 -6.07 7.23
C PRO A 97 -21.07 -5.07 7.90
N LEU A 98 -21.35 -4.01 7.18
CA LEU A 98 -22.31 -2.96 7.51
C LEU A 98 -23.36 -2.86 6.40
N VAL A 99 -24.41 -2.05 6.60
CA VAL A 99 -25.51 -1.89 5.63
C VAL A 99 -25.04 -1.33 4.27
N ILE A 100 -24.00 -0.49 4.27
CA ILE A 100 -23.50 0.21 3.08
C ILE A 100 -22.01 -0.04 2.81
N GLY A 101 -21.49 -1.17 3.27
CA GLY A 101 -20.08 -1.52 3.11
C GLY A 101 -19.54 -2.34 4.26
N SER A 102 -18.30 -2.15 4.63
CA SER A 102 -17.67 -2.82 5.79
C SER A 102 -16.65 -1.94 6.49
N VAL A 103 -16.36 -2.26 7.77
CA VAL A 103 -15.11 -1.87 8.41
C VAL A 103 -14.23 -3.08 8.54
N TYR A 104 -12.91 -2.90 8.44
CA TYR A 104 -12.00 -4.02 8.48
C TYR A 104 -10.72 -3.71 9.24
N GLY A 105 -10.07 -4.79 9.69
CA GLY A 105 -8.69 -4.79 10.15
C GLY A 105 -7.89 -5.81 9.36
N LYS A 106 -6.60 -5.52 9.14
CA LYS A 106 -5.68 -6.44 8.47
C LYS A 106 -4.33 -6.50 9.17
N LEU A 107 -3.72 -7.68 9.17
CA LEU A 107 -2.42 -7.96 9.77
C LEU A 107 -1.64 -8.91 8.87
N GLY A 108 -0.32 -8.76 8.83
CA GLY A 108 0.55 -9.63 8.06
C GLY A 108 1.98 -9.15 8.02
N THR A 109 2.62 -9.39 6.91
CA THR A 109 4.02 -9.04 6.66
C THR A 109 4.15 -8.29 5.34
N ASN A 110 5.24 -7.56 5.17
CA ASN A 110 5.67 -7.03 3.88
C ASN A 110 7.15 -7.36 3.63
N TYR A 111 7.46 -7.69 2.41
CA TYR A 111 8.82 -7.58 1.90
C TYR A 111 9.01 -6.16 1.41
N TYR A 112 10.12 -5.51 1.76
CA TYR A 112 10.41 -4.14 1.39
C TYR A 112 11.79 -4.02 0.75
N ASP A 113 11.92 -2.99 -0.06
CA ASP A 113 13.16 -2.51 -0.66
C ASP A 113 13.09 -0.99 -0.64
N TYR A 114 14.07 -0.34 -0.03
CA TYR A 114 14.14 1.12 -0.03
C TYR A 114 15.54 1.64 -0.34
N ASP A 115 15.56 2.80 -0.94
CA ASP A 115 16.74 3.55 -1.30
C ASP A 115 16.74 4.91 -0.61
N ILE A 116 17.86 5.29 -0.03
CA ILE A 116 18.07 6.61 0.59
C ILE A 116 19.12 7.36 -0.20
N ASP A 117 18.72 8.45 -0.85
CA ASP A 117 19.61 9.36 -1.54
C ASP A 117 19.94 10.57 -0.64
N ARG A 118 21.22 10.70 -0.31
CA ARG A 118 21.76 11.83 0.48
C ARG A 118 22.71 12.65 -0.39
N SER A 119 22.57 13.98 -0.37
CA SER A 119 23.45 14.86 -1.14
C SER A 119 24.90 14.70 -0.69
N GLY A 120 25.76 14.16 -1.57
CA GLY A 120 27.21 14.03 -1.33
C GLY A 120 27.66 12.76 -0.60
N VAL A 121 26.77 11.80 -0.38
CA VAL A 121 27.04 10.49 0.25
C VAL A 121 26.65 9.38 -0.72
N PRO A 122 27.33 8.23 -0.75
CA PRO A 122 26.86 7.09 -1.52
C PRO A 122 25.44 6.70 -1.11
N ARG A 123 24.62 6.30 -2.11
CA ARG A 123 23.25 5.82 -1.93
C ARG A 123 23.27 4.63 -0.97
N GLU A 124 22.40 4.65 0.01
CA GLU A 124 22.18 3.55 0.94
C GLU A 124 20.90 2.82 0.51
N SER A 125 20.93 1.50 0.44
CA SER A 125 19.76 0.67 0.13
C SER A 125 19.70 -0.48 1.12
N ASP A 126 18.49 -0.85 1.51
CA ASP A 126 18.23 -2.02 2.35
C ASP A 126 16.95 -2.72 1.91
N ASP A 127 16.92 -4.04 2.09
CA ASP A 127 15.77 -4.86 1.79
C ASP A 127 15.52 -5.90 2.91
N GLY A 128 14.28 -6.27 3.11
CA GLY A 128 13.97 -7.21 4.18
C GLY A 128 12.49 -7.52 4.34
N TRP A 129 12.19 -8.15 5.46
CA TRP A 129 10.83 -8.47 5.87
C TRP A 129 10.45 -7.68 7.11
N GLY A 130 9.26 -7.11 7.09
CA GLY A 130 8.71 -6.38 8.21
C GLY A 130 7.25 -6.70 8.48
N PHE A 131 6.71 -6.10 9.52
CA PHE A 131 5.30 -6.19 9.87
C PHE A 131 4.47 -5.26 8.99
N ALA A 132 3.28 -5.72 8.60
CA ALA A 132 2.26 -4.89 7.94
C ALA A 132 0.93 -5.04 8.64
N GLY A 133 0.25 -3.94 8.85
CA GLY A 133 -1.07 -3.94 9.44
C GLY A 133 -1.87 -2.70 9.04
N GLY A 134 -3.16 -2.73 9.32
CA GLY A 134 -4.00 -1.59 8.99
C GLY A 134 -5.45 -1.80 9.33
N ALA A 135 -6.22 -0.76 9.14
CA ALA A 135 -7.67 -0.76 9.29
C ALA A 135 -8.30 0.20 8.26
N GLY A 136 -9.55 -0.02 7.95
CA GLY A 136 -10.22 0.87 7.02
C GLY A 136 -11.73 0.68 6.97
N VAL A 137 -12.33 1.51 6.14
CA VAL A 137 -13.74 1.43 5.81
C VAL A 137 -13.90 1.26 4.31
N VAL A 138 -14.85 0.44 3.93
CA VAL A 138 -15.25 0.22 2.54
C VAL A 138 -16.67 0.68 2.37
N PHE A 139 -16.92 1.39 1.29
CA PHE A 139 -18.25 1.82 0.85
C PHE A 139 -18.56 1.14 -0.49
N THR A 140 -19.54 0.26 -0.50
CA THR A 140 -20.04 -0.37 -1.72
C THR A 140 -21.03 0.56 -2.39
N MET A 141 -20.57 1.23 -3.45
CA MET A 141 -21.40 2.20 -4.18
C MET A 141 -22.15 1.57 -5.36
N LEU A 142 -21.54 0.58 -5.99
CA LEU A 142 -22.11 -0.17 -7.13
C LEU A 142 -21.88 -1.65 -6.90
N PRO A 143 -22.64 -2.55 -7.54
CA PRO A 143 -22.52 -4.00 -7.33
C PRO A 143 -21.12 -4.59 -7.54
N PHE A 144 -20.22 -3.86 -8.21
CA PHE A 144 -18.89 -4.35 -8.56
C PHE A 144 -17.76 -3.37 -8.19
N ILE A 145 -18.07 -2.21 -7.57
CA ILE A 145 -17.10 -1.17 -7.28
C ILE A 145 -17.23 -0.74 -5.82
N ASP A 146 -16.13 -0.87 -5.13
CA ASP A 146 -15.96 -0.42 -3.75
C ASP A 146 -15.00 0.77 -3.70
N LEU A 147 -15.33 1.75 -2.86
CA LEU A 147 -14.43 2.82 -2.46
C LEU A 147 -13.96 2.55 -1.04
N SER A 148 -12.69 2.81 -0.75
CA SER A 148 -12.15 2.61 0.59
C SER A 148 -11.35 3.80 1.09
N LEU A 149 -11.34 3.94 2.42
CA LEU A 149 -10.41 4.80 3.14
C LEU A 149 -9.66 3.91 4.13
N ASN A 150 -8.34 3.90 4.01
CA ASN A 150 -7.46 2.96 4.68
C ASN A 150 -6.41 3.70 5.50
N TYR A 151 -6.16 3.23 6.72
CA TYR A 151 -4.94 3.50 7.47
C TYR A 151 -4.05 2.26 7.38
N GLU A 152 -2.79 2.45 7.03
CA GLU A 152 -1.81 1.38 6.91
C GLU A 152 -0.54 1.72 7.68
N TYR A 153 -0.03 0.72 8.37
CA TYR A 153 1.26 0.73 9.06
C TYR A 153 2.17 -0.32 8.43
N ARG A 154 3.41 0.06 8.13
CA ARG A 154 4.45 -0.86 7.67
C ARG A 154 5.76 -0.57 8.39
N ASP A 155 6.33 -1.63 8.91
CA ASP A 155 7.69 -1.67 9.42
C ASP A 155 8.60 -2.12 8.27
N MET A 156 9.61 -1.32 7.98
CA MET A 156 10.58 -1.55 6.91
C MET A 156 12.02 -1.41 7.47
N GLY A 157 12.28 -2.11 8.57
CA GLY A 157 13.58 -2.07 9.25
C GLY A 157 13.81 -0.73 9.95
N ASP A 158 14.74 0.06 9.46
CA ASP A 158 15.04 1.39 10.04
C ASP A 158 14.02 2.46 9.61
N VAL A 159 13.15 2.14 8.65
CA VAL A 159 12.09 3.02 8.15
C VAL A 159 10.72 2.54 8.62
N THR A 160 9.94 3.43 9.17
CA THR A 160 8.53 3.17 9.53
C THR A 160 7.62 4.02 8.66
N ASN A 161 6.58 3.39 8.12
CA ASN A 161 5.59 4.07 7.28
C ASN A 161 4.19 4.00 7.90
N ASN A 162 3.53 5.15 7.94
CA ASN A 162 2.12 5.30 8.34
C ASN A 162 1.38 6.03 7.22
N SER A 163 0.42 5.39 6.59
CA SER A 163 -0.26 5.95 5.41
C SER A 163 -1.76 6.08 5.61
N ILE A 164 -2.33 7.13 5.02
CA ILE A 164 -3.78 7.27 4.82
C ILE A 164 -4.03 7.24 3.32
N LEU A 165 -4.76 6.22 2.88
CA LEU A 165 -4.95 5.90 1.47
C LEU A 165 -6.43 5.87 1.09
N PHE A 166 -6.76 6.50 -0.02
CA PHE A 166 -8.01 6.28 -0.73
C PHE A 166 -7.82 5.13 -1.71
N GLY A 167 -8.82 4.25 -1.78
CA GLY A 167 -8.80 3.09 -2.66
C GLY A 167 -10.07 2.97 -3.48
N ILE A 168 -9.89 2.33 -4.63
CA ILE A 168 -10.97 1.82 -5.47
C ILE A 168 -10.68 0.36 -5.78
N SER A 169 -11.68 -0.50 -5.67
CA SER A 169 -11.55 -1.91 -6.00
C SER A 169 -12.76 -2.42 -6.78
N ALA A 170 -12.52 -3.45 -7.57
CA ALA A 170 -13.54 -4.14 -8.33
C ALA A 170 -13.49 -5.64 -8.03
N GLY A 171 -14.65 -6.23 -7.74
CA GLY A 171 -14.85 -7.68 -7.64
C GLY A 171 -14.86 -8.33 -9.01
N LEU A 172 -14.26 -9.52 -9.11
CA LEU A 172 -14.16 -10.33 -10.33
C LEU A 172 -14.98 -11.62 -10.20
#